data_28a3c79ad3fe3ea79d6522515d2c1721
#
_entry.id   28a3c79ad3fe3ea79d6522515d2c1721
#
_cell.length_a   1.000
_cell.length_b   1.000
_cell.length_c   1.000
_cell.angle_alpha   90.00
_cell.angle_beta   90.00
_cell.angle_gamma   90.00
#
_symmetry.space_group_name_H-M   'P 1'
#
loop_
_entity.id
_entity.type
_entity.pdbx_description
1 polymer ?
#
loop_
_entity_poly.entity_id
_entity_poly.type
_entity_poly.pdbx_seq_one_letter_code
_entity_poly.pdbx_strand_id
1 'polypeptide(L)'
;MNANEAERLSRPAQVEIETRVLGWVDHAFPGFLEVELLDAQCRRHLIHEKVPVLFAELLSPSDTLPESCWIQCKILEERDLFFVVEPLWGIESIDGLSRFEIARDRIRAR
;
A
#
# COMPACT_ATOMS: atom_id res chain seq x y z
N MET A 1 -20.38 -20.72 16.07
CA MET A 1 -19.86 -19.84 15.01
C MET A 1 -20.83 -19.83 13.84
N ASN A 2 -21.22 -18.67 13.39
CA ASN A 2 -22.09 -18.57 12.22
C ASN A 2 -21.26 -18.58 10.91
N ALA A 3 -21.94 -18.64 9.77
CA ALA A 3 -21.27 -18.73 8.46
C ALA A 3 -20.40 -17.50 8.16
N ASN A 4 -20.83 -16.31 8.58
CA ASN A 4 -20.10 -15.07 8.33
C ASN A 4 -18.79 -15.02 9.12
N GLU A 5 -18.80 -15.52 10.35
CA GLU A 5 -17.58 -15.60 11.17
C GLU A 5 -16.61 -16.59 10.62
N ALA A 6 -17.11 -17.76 10.16
CA ALA A 6 -16.26 -18.77 9.54
C ALA A 6 -15.61 -18.24 8.27
N GLU A 7 -16.35 -17.51 7.44
CA GLU A 7 -15.81 -16.88 6.25
C GLU A 7 -14.72 -15.88 6.56
N ARG A 8 -14.94 -15.00 7.56
CA ARG A 8 -13.93 -14.01 7.94
C ARG A 8 -12.65 -14.65 8.45
N LEU A 9 -12.74 -15.75 9.18
CA LEU A 9 -11.59 -16.44 9.74
C LEU A 9 -10.83 -17.24 8.69
N SER A 10 -11.52 -17.75 7.66
CA SER A 10 -10.90 -18.61 6.66
C SER A 10 -10.32 -17.84 5.48
N ARG A 11 -10.73 -16.60 5.28
CA ARG A 11 -10.35 -15.80 4.12
C ARG A 11 -9.44 -14.65 4.56
N PRO A 12 -8.25 -14.50 3.94
CA PRO A 12 -7.40 -13.35 4.24
C PRO A 12 -8.15 -12.06 3.97
N ALA A 13 -8.20 -11.18 4.94
CA ALA A 13 -8.77 -9.86 4.76
C ALA A 13 -7.86 -9.04 3.85
N GLN A 14 -8.42 -8.44 2.81
CA GLN A 14 -7.71 -7.57 1.89
C GLN A 14 -8.18 -6.15 2.08
N VAL A 15 -7.22 -5.24 2.12
CA VAL A 15 -7.45 -3.82 2.34
C VAL A 15 -6.56 -3.02 1.41
N GLU A 16 -6.79 -1.72 1.40
CA GLU A 16 -5.88 -0.78 0.75
C GLU A 16 -5.34 0.17 1.81
N ILE A 17 -4.06 0.50 1.71
CA ILE A 17 -3.41 1.46 2.59
C ILE A 17 -3.08 2.73 1.83
N GLU A 18 -3.21 3.86 2.51
CA GLU A 18 -2.93 5.17 1.93
C GLU A 18 -1.43 5.42 1.87
N THR A 19 -0.96 5.85 0.70
CA THR A 19 0.40 6.34 0.52
C THR A 19 0.35 7.68 -0.20
N ARG A 20 1.38 8.47 -0.08
CA ARG A 20 1.50 9.76 -0.74
C ARG A 20 2.46 9.65 -1.92
N VAL A 21 2.05 10.13 -3.09
CA VAL A 21 2.90 10.16 -4.27
C VAL A 21 3.85 11.36 -4.15
N LEU A 22 5.15 11.10 -4.18
CA LEU A 22 6.17 12.14 -4.07
C LEU A 22 6.66 12.62 -5.42
N GLY A 23 6.80 11.74 -6.40
CA GLY A 23 7.26 12.13 -7.72
C GLY A 23 7.85 10.97 -8.51
N TRP A 24 8.39 11.32 -9.66
CA TRP A 24 9.06 10.36 -10.54
C TRP A 24 10.47 10.04 -10.04
N VAL A 25 10.81 8.76 -10.05
CA VAL A 25 12.20 8.29 -9.90
C VAL A 25 12.81 8.12 -11.27
N ASP A 26 12.05 7.56 -12.21
CA ASP A 26 12.48 7.32 -13.58
C ASP A 26 11.28 7.52 -14.51
N HIS A 27 11.43 8.37 -15.52
CA HIS A 27 10.39 8.66 -16.50
C HIS A 27 10.33 7.63 -17.63
N ALA A 28 11.37 6.82 -17.82
CA ALA A 28 11.39 5.84 -18.90
C ALA A 28 10.29 4.81 -18.68
N PHE A 29 9.56 4.49 -19.76
CA PHE A 29 8.47 3.51 -19.71
C PHE A 29 8.94 2.18 -19.07
N PRO A 30 8.17 1.61 -18.15
CA PRO A 30 6.82 1.97 -17.71
C PRO A 30 6.75 3.10 -16.68
N GLY A 31 7.87 3.63 -16.25
CA GLY A 31 7.94 4.67 -15.26
C GLY A 31 7.98 4.13 -13.83
N PHE A 32 8.82 4.75 -13.00
CA PHE A 32 8.92 4.46 -11.56
C PHE A 32 8.55 5.69 -10.78
N LEU A 33 7.72 5.50 -9.76
CA LEU A 33 7.31 6.55 -8.83
C LEU A 33 7.87 6.27 -7.46
N GLU A 34 8.12 7.36 -6.73
CA GLU A 34 8.40 7.29 -5.29
C GLU A 34 7.12 7.62 -4.54
N VAL A 35 6.73 6.74 -3.63
CA VAL A 35 5.61 6.98 -2.74
C VAL A 35 6.07 6.85 -1.30
N GLU A 36 5.39 7.58 -0.41
CA GLU A 36 5.69 7.61 1.02
C GLU A 36 4.58 6.92 1.78
N LEU A 37 4.97 5.99 2.65
CA LEU A 37 4.08 5.32 3.58
C LEU A 37 4.46 5.76 4.98
N LEU A 38 3.46 6.19 5.77
CA LEU A 38 3.66 6.47 7.19
C LEU A 38 3.14 5.29 8.00
N ASP A 39 3.96 4.74 8.88
CA ASP A 39 3.53 3.66 9.75
C ASP A 39 2.77 4.20 10.98
N ALA A 40 2.31 3.30 11.84
CA ALA A 40 1.51 3.66 13.00
C ALA A 40 2.28 4.51 14.02
N GLN A 41 3.60 4.50 13.96
CA GLN A 41 4.47 5.34 14.80
C GLN A 41 4.90 6.61 14.08
N CYS A 42 4.26 6.93 12.94
CA CYS A 42 4.59 8.09 12.09
C CYS A 42 6.01 8.04 11.52
N ARG A 43 6.60 6.85 11.40
CA ARG A 43 7.87 6.69 10.71
C ARG A 43 7.60 6.60 9.21
N ARG A 44 8.48 7.22 8.45
CA ARG A 44 8.38 7.33 7.02
C ARG A 44 9.09 6.19 6.32
N HIS A 45 8.41 5.55 5.38
CA HIS A 45 8.99 4.52 4.52
C HIS A 45 8.81 4.93 3.07
N LEU A 46 9.88 4.84 2.30
CA LEU A 46 9.83 5.17 0.87
C LEU A 46 9.72 3.87 0.06
N ILE A 47 8.89 3.91 -0.97
CA ILE A 47 8.68 2.80 -1.89
C ILE A 47 8.93 3.32 -3.30
N HIS A 48 9.78 2.62 -4.06
CA HIS A 48 9.97 2.88 -5.49
C HIS A 48 9.34 1.73 -6.26
N GLU A 49 8.33 2.04 -7.08
CA GLU A 49 7.61 0.99 -7.78
C GLU A 49 7.16 1.47 -9.16
N LYS A 50 6.96 0.51 -10.04
CA LYS A 50 6.49 0.77 -11.40
C LYS A 50 5.05 1.27 -11.40
N VAL A 51 4.75 2.23 -12.28
CA VAL A 51 3.41 2.77 -12.42
C VAL A 51 2.34 1.68 -12.57
N PRO A 52 2.50 0.65 -13.44
CA PRO A 52 1.46 -0.39 -13.58
C PRO A 52 1.18 -1.22 -12.33
N VAL A 53 2.13 -1.26 -11.40
CA VAL A 53 1.93 -1.96 -10.11
C VAL A 53 1.11 -1.10 -9.15
N LEU A 54 1.25 0.23 -9.23
CA LEU A 54 0.60 1.17 -8.33
C LEU A 54 -0.77 1.64 -8.84
N PHE A 55 -0.93 1.77 -10.15
CA PHE A 55 -2.13 2.35 -10.76
C PHE A 55 -2.66 1.45 -11.87
N ALA A 56 -4.00 1.44 -12.02
CA ALA A 56 -4.66 0.72 -13.10
C ALA A 56 -4.39 1.35 -14.48
N GLU A 57 -4.13 2.66 -14.51
CA GLU A 57 -3.86 3.39 -15.74
C GLU A 57 -2.40 3.77 -15.84
N LEU A 58 -1.88 3.79 -17.06
CA LEU A 58 -0.52 4.27 -17.31
C LEU A 58 -0.48 5.79 -17.18
N LEU A 59 0.58 6.28 -16.56
CA LEU A 59 0.83 7.71 -16.42
C LEU A 59 1.98 8.11 -17.34
N SER A 60 1.82 9.25 -18.01
CA SER A 60 2.87 9.84 -18.83
C SER A 60 3.65 10.87 -17.99
N PRO A 61 4.94 11.12 -18.33
CA PRO A 61 5.73 12.12 -17.62
C PRO A 61 5.12 13.53 -17.64
N SER A 62 4.23 13.82 -18.61
CA SER A 62 3.55 15.10 -18.73
C SER A 62 2.25 15.17 -17.92
N ASP A 63 1.78 14.04 -17.36
CA ASP A 63 0.56 14.04 -16.57
C ASP A 63 0.80 14.67 -15.21
N THR A 64 -0.25 15.30 -14.68
CA THR A 64 -0.26 15.70 -13.28
C THR A 64 -0.38 14.44 -12.43
N LEU A 65 0.56 14.22 -11.52
CA LEU A 65 0.52 13.04 -10.65
C LEU A 65 -0.59 13.15 -9.63
N PRO A 66 -1.29 12.04 -9.32
CA PRO A 66 -2.20 11.98 -8.19
C PRO A 66 -1.46 12.29 -6.89
N GLU A 67 -2.16 12.85 -5.90
CA GLU A 67 -1.54 13.13 -4.60
C GLU A 67 -1.34 11.87 -3.78
N SER A 68 -2.23 10.90 -3.92
CA SER A 68 -2.17 9.67 -3.15
C SER A 68 -2.31 8.45 -4.04
N CYS A 69 -1.81 7.33 -3.51
CA CYS A 69 -1.91 6.02 -4.12
C CYS A 69 -2.34 5.03 -3.03
N TRP A 70 -3.36 4.23 -3.31
CA TRP A 70 -3.85 3.22 -2.41
C TRP A 70 -3.24 1.88 -2.79
N ILE A 71 -2.41 1.32 -1.91
CA ILE A 71 -1.71 0.05 -2.16
C ILE A 71 -2.49 -1.09 -1.55
N GLN A 72 -2.77 -2.11 -2.35
CA GLN A 72 -3.46 -3.31 -1.89
C GLN A 72 -2.57 -4.14 -0.99
N CYS A 73 -3.11 -4.53 0.14
CA CYS A 73 -2.40 -5.31 1.15
C CYS A 73 -3.29 -6.41 1.69
N LYS A 74 -2.65 -7.43 2.26
CA LYS A 74 -3.35 -8.38 3.12
C LYS A 74 -3.07 -8.03 4.57
N ILE A 75 -4.07 -8.26 5.44
CA ILE A 75 -3.91 -8.09 6.87
C ILE A 75 -3.26 -9.36 7.42
N LEU A 76 -2.15 -9.20 8.12
CA LEU A 76 -1.48 -10.29 8.80
C LEU A 76 -1.92 -10.39 10.25
N GLU A 77 -2.20 -9.24 10.88
CA GLU A 77 -2.54 -9.19 12.29
C GLU A 77 -3.36 -7.93 12.56
N GLU A 78 -4.33 -8.04 13.46
CA GLU A 78 -5.11 -6.89 13.93
C GLU A 78 -4.74 -6.57 15.37
N ARG A 79 -4.45 -5.31 15.64
CA ARG A 79 -4.17 -4.77 16.96
C ARG A 79 -5.18 -3.67 17.28
N ASP A 80 -5.20 -3.20 18.52
CA ASP A 80 -6.19 -2.19 18.94
C ASP A 80 -6.08 -0.89 18.14
N LEU A 81 -4.85 -0.39 17.91
CA LEU A 81 -4.62 0.89 17.28
C LEU A 81 -4.16 0.81 15.83
N PHE A 82 -3.76 -0.37 15.37
CA PHE A 82 -3.21 -0.54 14.03
C PHE A 82 -3.40 -1.96 13.52
N PHE A 83 -3.16 -2.13 12.22
CA PHE A 83 -3.05 -3.44 11.59
C PHE A 83 -1.61 -3.67 11.14
N VAL A 84 -1.17 -4.92 11.20
CA VAL A 84 0.06 -5.34 10.53
C VAL A 84 -0.35 -5.82 9.14
N VAL A 85 0.20 -5.20 8.10
CA VAL A 85 -0.16 -5.50 6.72
C VAL A 85 1.06 -5.87 5.90
N GLU A 86 0.82 -6.60 4.80
CA GLU A 86 1.84 -6.93 3.81
C GLU A 86 1.31 -6.54 2.44
N PRO A 87 1.97 -5.60 1.74
CA PRO A 87 1.57 -5.24 0.38
C PRO A 87 1.61 -6.44 -0.55
N LEU A 88 0.67 -6.48 -1.50
CA LEU A 88 0.64 -7.51 -2.54
C LEU A 88 1.74 -7.27 -3.57
N TRP A 89 1.96 -8.28 -4.41
CA TRP A 89 2.90 -8.23 -5.56
C TRP A 89 4.34 -7.92 -5.21
N GLY A 90 4.77 -8.29 -4.01
CA GLY A 90 6.15 -8.12 -3.60
C GLY A 90 6.60 -6.69 -3.42
N ILE A 91 5.67 -5.75 -3.27
CA ILE A 91 6.01 -4.36 -2.99
C ILE A 91 6.70 -4.27 -1.63
N GLU A 92 7.83 -3.59 -1.59
CA GLU A 92 8.59 -3.39 -0.35
C GLU A 92 9.19 -1.99 -0.33
N SER A 93 9.62 -1.54 0.85
CA SER A 93 10.31 -0.26 0.98
C SER A 93 11.70 -0.35 0.35
N ILE A 94 12.33 0.81 0.13
CA ILE A 94 13.69 0.86 -0.39
C ILE A 94 14.70 0.17 0.53
N ASP A 95 14.33 -0.01 1.81
CA ASP A 95 15.14 -0.72 2.81
C ASP A 95 14.81 -2.21 2.87
N GLY A 96 13.93 -2.70 2.02
CA GLY A 96 13.57 -4.11 1.95
C GLY A 96 12.50 -4.56 2.93
N LEU A 97 11.77 -3.64 3.55
CA LEU A 97 10.67 -3.99 4.46
C LEU A 97 9.42 -4.31 3.65
N SER A 98 8.75 -5.41 3.99
CA SER A 98 7.52 -5.86 3.34
C SER A 98 6.35 -6.01 4.31
N ARG A 99 6.52 -5.60 5.56
CA ARG A 99 5.46 -5.62 6.58
C ARG A 99 5.46 -4.31 7.31
N PHE A 100 4.26 -3.76 7.51
CA PHE A 100 4.10 -2.44 8.10
C PHE A 100 2.96 -2.43 9.09
N GLU A 101 3.14 -1.68 10.17
CA GLU A 101 2.08 -1.37 11.11
C GLU A 101 1.40 -0.09 10.62
N ILE A 102 0.11 -0.18 10.30
CA ILE A 102 -0.63 0.93 9.69
C ILE A 102 -1.80 1.32 10.60
N ALA A 103 -1.90 2.61 10.90
CA ALA A 103 -3.00 3.14 11.71
C ALA A 103 -4.34 2.89 11.00
N ARG A 104 -5.38 2.64 11.81
CA ARG A 104 -6.70 2.27 11.29
C ARG A 104 -7.30 3.29 10.35
N ASP A 105 -7.04 4.58 10.58
CA ASP A 105 -7.57 5.67 9.75
C ASP A 105 -6.91 5.79 8.37
N ARG A 106 -5.86 5.03 8.12
CA ARG A 106 -5.15 5.02 6.82
C ARG A 106 -5.41 3.76 6.03
N ILE A 107 -6.37 2.97 6.45
CA ILE A 107 -6.75 1.72 5.81
C ILE A 107 -8.20 1.84 5.37
N ARG A 108 -8.50 1.33 4.19
CA ARG A 108 -9.89 1.19 3.73
C ARG A 108 -10.14 -0.21 3.20
N ALA A 109 -11.40 -0.63 3.23
CA ALA A 109 -11.81 -1.88 2.62
C ALA A 109 -11.63 -1.80 1.10
N ARG A 110 -11.25 -2.91 0.56
CA ARG A 110 -11.08 -3.03 -0.88
C ARG A 110 -12.41 -3.30 -1.58
#